data_567b241a365732196e6ae6b3eca61e73
#
_entry.id   567b241a365732196e6ae6b3eca61e73
#
_cell.length_a   1.000
_cell.length_b   1.000
_cell.length_c   1.000
_cell.angle_alpha   90.00
_cell.angle_beta   90.00
_cell.angle_gamma   90.00
#
_symmetry.space_group_name_H-M   'P 1'
#
loop_
_entity.id
_entity.type
_entity.pdbx_description
1 polymer ?
#
loop_
_entity_poly.entity_id
_entity_poly.type
_entity_poly.pdbx_seq_one_letter_code
_entity_poly.pdbx_strand_id
1 'polypeptide(L)'
;MLTLFRSRAEPLGVVVHQGDHAALAREFVAWAADADAPFVIVAEELRARYPAFCDAVADLGLSLLAPQGPDQMRDAALGIGIARAGVAETGSALMAEDTLADRSIGMLPRAQAIVIPTGALLPSLDEAAPILRSLALAPGRNMVTLVTGPSRTADIERVLTVGVQGPGRIMILFADDLEPVET
;
A
#
# COMPACT_ATOMS: atom_id res chain seq x y z
N MET A 1 18.95 -3.25 3.74
CA MET A 1 17.94 -2.70 2.80
C MET A 1 16.83 -1.97 3.54
N LEU A 2 16.14 -2.57 4.52
CA LEU A 2 15.00 -1.93 5.20
C LEU A 2 15.38 -0.61 5.92
N THR A 3 16.55 -0.55 6.54
CA THR A 3 17.05 0.71 7.14
C THR A 3 17.17 1.85 6.11
N LEU A 4 17.64 1.52 4.89
CA LEU A 4 17.68 2.49 3.79
C LEU A 4 16.28 2.89 3.35
N PHE A 5 15.36 1.93 3.18
CA PHE A 5 13.97 2.22 2.84
C PHE A 5 13.34 3.19 3.85
N ARG A 6 13.45 2.89 5.14
CA ARG A 6 12.96 3.76 6.23
C ARG A 6 13.56 5.17 6.15
N SER A 7 14.87 5.28 5.97
CA SER A 7 15.54 6.59 5.89
C SER A 7 15.07 7.46 4.72
N ARG A 8 14.44 6.84 3.68
CA ARG A 8 13.87 7.55 2.53
C ARG A 8 12.38 7.84 2.72
N ALA A 9 11.62 6.88 3.26
CA ALA A 9 10.16 6.96 3.36
C ALA A 9 9.68 7.77 4.58
N GLU A 10 10.27 7.54 5.76
CA GLU A 10 9.82 8.18 7.01
C GLU A 10 9.90 9.72 7.00
N PRO A 11 10.94 10.37 6.42
CA PRO A 11 10.97 11.84 6.30
C PRO A 11 9.85 12.41 5.42
N LEU A 12 9.22 11.57 4.58
CA LEU A 12 8.06 11.95 3.78
C LEU A 12 6.74 11.80 4.52
N GLY A 13 6.76 11.32 5.77
CA GLY A 13 5.57 11.08 6.58
C GLY A 13 4.96 9.68 6.39
N VAL A 14 5.71 8.74 5.83
CA VAL A 14 5.30 7.34 5.72
C VAL A 14 5.57 6.63 7.04
N VAL A 15 4.57 5.90 7.54
CA VAL A 15 4.73 4.99 8.69
C VAL A 15 5.20 3.63 8.17
N VAL A 16 6.25 3.04 8.76
CA VAL A 16 6.83 1.78 8.29
C VAL A 16 6.93 0.76 9.42
N HIS A 17 6.26 -0.38 9.28
CA HIS A 17 6.37 -1.52 10.20
C HIS A 17 6.88 -2.76 9.48
N GLN A 18 7.45 -3.70 10.23
CA GLN A 18 7.88 -5.02 9.76
C GLN A 18 7.51 -6.06 10.81
N GLY A 19 7.07 -7.22 10.38
CA GLY A 19 6.74 -8.36 11.24
C GLY A 19 5.92 -9.43 10.54
N ASP A 20 5.46 -10.39 11.31
CA ASP A 20 4.49 -11.39 10.88
C ASP A 20 3.06 -10.79 10.80
N HIS A 21 2.11 -11.58 10.25
CA HIS A 21 0.71 -11.15 10.10
C HIS A 21 0.09 -10.65 11.41
N ALA A 22 0.38 -11.28 12.54
CA ALA A 22 -0.23 -10.93 13.82
C ALA A 22 0.33 -9.61 14.38
N ALA A 23 1.65 -9.36 14.23
CA ALA A 23 2.27 -8.10 14.61
C ALA A 23 1.77 -6.96 13.71
N LEU A 24 1.77 -7.17 12.40
CA LEU A 24 1.31 -6.19 11.43
C LEU A 24 -0.18 -5.84 11.58
N ALA A 25 -1.03 -6.82 11.91
CA ALA A 25 -2.45 -6.58 12.17
C ALA A 25 -2.66 -5.63 13.35
N ARG A 26 -1.91 -5.79 14.45
CA ARG A 26 -1.99 -4.90 15.63
C ARG A 26 -1.60 -3.46 15.26
N GLU A 27 -0.48 -3.28 14.56
CA GLU A 27 -0.01 -1.96 14.13
C GLU A 27 -1.01 -1.31 13.16
N PHE A 28 -1.54 -2.10 12.24
CA PHE A 28 -2.50 -1.62 11.27
C PHE A 28 -3.82 -1.18 11.92
N VAL A 29 -4.37 -1.98 12.86
CA VAL A 29 -5.62 -1.64 13.57
C VAL A 29 -5.45 -0.38 14.43
N ALA A 30 -4.31 -0.23 15.12
CA ALA A 30 -3.99 0.98 15.87
C ALA A 30 -3.95 2.22 14.96
N TRP A 31 -3.30 2.11 13.80
CA TRP A 31 -3.22 3.19 12.82
C TRP A 31 -4.58 3.50 12.17
N ALA A 32 -5.43 2.50 11.94
CA ALA A 32 -6.79 2.67 11.42
C ALA A 32 -7.68 3.42 12.42
N ALA A 33 -7.52 3.18 13.72
CA ALA A 33 -8.21 3.92 14.77
C ALA A 33 -7.86 5.41 14.73
N ASP A 34 -6.58 5.75 14.54
CA ASP A 34 -6.11 7.14 14.37
C ASP A 34 -6.66 7.81 13.10
N ALA A 35 -7.04 7.03 12.10
CA ALA A 35 -7.65 7.53 10.87
C ALA A 35 -9.17 7.69 10.96
N ASP A 36 -9.79 7.37 12.12
CA ASP A 36 -11.23 7.30 12.30
C ASP A 36 -11.92 6.46 11.21
N ALA A 37 -11.35 5.28 10.96
CA ALA A 37 -11.79 4.37 9.90
C ALA A 37 -12.67 3.26 10.50
N PRO A 38 -14.01 3.36 10.38
CA PRO A 38 -14.92 2.33 10.90
C PRO A 38 -14.85 1.02 10.10
N PHE A 39 -14.35 1.08 8.89
CA PHE A 39 -14.06 -0.05 8.00
C PHE A 39 -12.89 0.26 7.08
N VAL A 40 -12.34 -0.77 6.49
CA VAL A 40 -11.23 -0.68 5.52
C VAL A 40 -11.63 -1.37 4.23
N ILE A 41 -11.33 -0.75 3.10
CA ILE A 41 -11.45 -1.40 1.79
C ILE A 41 -10.15 -2.17 1.50
N VAL A 42 -10.28 -3.46 1.25
CA VAL A 42 -9.15 -4.39 1.06
C VAL A 42 -9.11 -4.86 -0.38
N ALA A 43 -7.95 -4.72 -1.04
CA ALA A 43 -7.73 -5.27 -2.37
C ALA A 43 -7.96 -6.79 -2.40
N GLU A 44 -8.60 -7.28 -3.45
CA GLU A 44 -8.90 -8.71 -3.59
C GLU A 44 -7.63 -9.56 -3.61
N GLU A 45 -6.58 -9.08 -4.26
CA GLU A 45 -5.30 -9.77 -4.29
C GLU A 45 -4.69 -9.91 -2.89
N LEU A 46 -4.74 -8.86 -2.06
CA LEU A 46 -4.24 -8.94 -0.68
C LEU A 46 -5.02 -9.98 0.13
N ARG A 47 -6.34 -9.98 0.01
CA ARG A 47 -7.21 -10.94 0.71
C ARG A 47 -6.91 -12.39 0.29
N ALA A 48 -6.68 -12.60 -1.00
CA ALA A 48 -6.38 -13.92 -1.53
C ALA A 48 -4.99 -14.43 -1.13
N ARG A 49 -3.98 -13.54 -1.12
CA ARG A 49 -2.59 -13.92 -0.88
C ARG A 49 -2.18 -13.92 0.58
N TYR A 50 -2.84 -13.09 1.41
CA TYR A 50 -2.49 -12.93 2.82
C TYR A 50 -3.72 -13.03 3.74
N PRO A 51 -4.48 -14.16 3.65
CA PRO A 51 -5.69 -14.33 4.46
C PRO A 51 -5.40 -14.28 5.96
N ALA A 52 -4.26 -14.84 6.42
CA ALA A 52 -3.89 -14.82 7.84
C ALA A 52 -3.82 -13.39 8.42
N PHE A 53 -3.32 -12.43 7.65
CA PHE A 53 -3.34 -11.02 8.06
C PHE A 53 -4.76 -10.47 8.13
N CYS A 54 -5.59 -10.75 7.12
CA CYS A 54 -6.98 -10.29 7.08
C CYS A 54 -7.80 -10.86 8.24
N ASP A 55 -7.61 -12.15 8.56
CA ASP A 55 -8.27 -12.81 9.69
C ASP A 55 -7.82 -12.18 11.02
N ALA A 56 -6.51 -11.95 11.20
CA ALA A 56 -5.98 -11.31 12.40
C ALA A 56 -6.51 -9.87 12.57
N VAL A 57 -6.68 -9.11 11.50
CA VAL A 57 -7.28 -7.76 11.54
C VAL A 57 -8.77 -7.83 11.92
N ALA A 58 -9.51 -8.80 11.36
CA ALA A 58 -10.92 -9.02 11.68
C ALA A 58 -11.12 -9.47 13.14
N ASP A 59 -10.26 -10.33 13.66
CA ASP A 59 -10.26 -10.78 15.05
C ASP A 59 -10.01 -9.62 16.04
N LEU A 60 -9.30 -8.58 15.62
CA LEU A 60 -9.11 -7.33 16.37
C LEU A 60 -10.30 -6.36 16.23
N GLY A 61 -11.37 -6.75 15.52
CA GLY A 61 -12.63 -6.03 15.45
C GLY A 61 -12.72 -4.99 14.33
N LEU A 62 -11.76 -4.91 13.41
CA LEU A 62 -11.82 -3.98 12.29
C LEU A 62 -12.51 -4.64 11.08
N SER A 63 -13.57 -4.01 10.58
CA SER A 63 -14.33 -4.52 9.42
C SER A 63 -13.56 -4.34 8.11
N LEU A 64 -13.37 -5.44 7.38
CA LEU A 64 -12.72 -5.47 6.07
C LEU A 64 -13.75 -5.69 4.97
N LEU A 65 -13.89 -4.72 4.06
CA LEU A 65 -14.85 -4.76 2.95
C LEU A 65 -14.13 -4.96 1.62
N ALA A 66 -14.79 -5.70 0.72
CA ALA A 66 -14.35 -5.77 -0.67
C ALA A 66 -14.65 -4.48 -1.43
N PRO A 67 -13.87 -4.11 -2.45
CA PRO A 67 -14.14 -2.95 -3.27
C PRO A 67 -15.40 -3.17 -4.13
N GLN A 68 -16.38 -2.27 -4.05
CA GLN A 68 -17.63 -2.34 -4.81
C GLN A 68 -17.71 -1.31 -5.92
N GLY A 69 -16.93 -0.24 -5.85
CA GLY A 69 -16.90 0.81 -6.87
C GLY A 69 -16.35 2.14 -6.36
N PRO A 70 -16.16 3.11 -7.27
CA PRO A 70 -15.53 4.39 -6.95
C PRO A 70 -16.25 5.21 -5.87
N ASP A 71 -17.57 5.15 -5.78
CA ASP A 71 -18.33 5.91 -4.77
C ASP A 71 -18.03 5.44 -3.35
N GLN A 72 -18.01 4.11 -3.14
CA GLN A 72 -17.60 3.54 -1.85
C GLN A 72 -16.18 3.93 -1.47
N MET A 73 -15.26 3.93 -2.45
CA MET A 73 -13.86 4.26 -2.24
C MET A 73 -13.65 5.72 -1.84
N ARG A 74 -14.38 6.64 -2.48
CA ARG A 74 -14.29 8.08 -2.19
C ARG A 74 -14.66 8.40 -0.74
N ASP A 75 -15.61 7.66 -0.19
CA ASP A 75 -16.10 7.86 1.17
C ASP A 75 -15.32 7.03 2.21
N ALA A 76 -14.44 6.13 1.75
CA ALA A 76 -13.61 5.33 2.64
C ALA A 76 -12.51 6.17 3.31
N ALA A 77 -12.36 6.01 4.63
CA ALA A 77 -11.27 6.62 5.36
C ALA A 77 -9.93 5.94 5.04
N LEU A 78 -9.95 4.63 4.81
CA LEU A 78 -8.75 3.81 4.66
C LEU A 78 -8.93 2.71 3.62
N GLY A 79 -7.92 2.56 2.76
CA GLY A 79 -7.75 1.44 1.85
C GLY A 79 -6.45 0.69 2.10
N ILE A 80 -6.41 -0.61 1.81
CA ILE A 80 -5.20 -1.41 1.90
C ILE A 80 -5.02 -2.31 0.68
N GLY A 81 -3.81 -2.30 0.13
CA GLY A 81 -3.41 -3.12 -1.01
C GLY A 81 -2.09 -3.85 -0.78
N ILE A 82 -1.62 -4.55 -1.82
CA ILE A 82 -0.35 -5.29 -1.80
C ILE A 82 0.53 -4.79 -2.94
N ALA A 83 1.83 -4.60 -2.67
CA ALA A 83 2.80 -4.22 -3.67
C ALA A 83 3.55 -5.43 -4.23
N ARG A 84 4.03 -5.30 -5.46
CA ARG A 84 4.93 -6.27 -6.11
C ARG A 84 6.33 -6.25 -5.49
N ALA A 85 6.80 -5.06 -5.13
CA ALA A 85 8.12 -4.88 -4.51
C ALA A 85 8.17 -3.58 -3.70
N GLY A 86 9.15 -3.50 -2.78
CA GLY A 86 9.64 -2.26 -2.22
C GLY A 86 10.98 -1.89 -2.86
N VAL A 87 11.27 -0.60 -3.04
CA VAL A 87 12.53 -0.08 -3.57
C VAL A 87 13.22 0.73 -2.50
N ALA A 88 14.33 0.21 -1.96
CA ALA A 88 15.01 0.80 -0.80
C ALA A 88 15.64 2.16 -1.13
N GLU A 89 16.23 2.30 -2.31
CA GLU A 89 16.88 3.53 -2.79
C GLU A 89 15.97 4.75 -2.73
N THR A 90 14.68 4.57 -3.08
CA THR A 90 13.70 5.66 -3.16
C THR A 90 12.70 5.65 -2.01
N GLY A 91 12.61 4.57 -1.22
CA GLY A 91 11.57 4.38 -0.21
C GLY A 91 10.18 4.20 -0.82
N SER A 92 10.09 3.58 -2.01
CA SER A 92 8.85 3.47 -2.78
C SER A 92 8.28 2.06 -2.76
N ALA A 93 6.95 1.94 -2.82
CA ALA A 93 6.23 0.71 -3.10
C ALA A 93 5.88 0.64 -4.59
N LEU A 94 6.22 -0.47 -5.25
CA LEU A 94 5.86 -0.77 -6.63
C LEU A 94 4.51 -1.49 -6.66
N MET A 95 3.45 -0.76 -6.98
CA MET A 95 2.11 -1.28 -7.14
C MET A 95 1.84 -1.70 -8.59
N ALA A 96 1.11 -2.80 -8.79
CA ALA A 96 0.59 -3.19 -10.10
C ALA A 96 -0.85 -3.67 -9.91
N GLU A 97 -1.79 -2.93 -10.47
CA GLU A 97 -3.21 -3.10 -10.22
C GLU A 97 -3.95 -3.30 -11.53
N ASP A 98 -4.59 -4.46 -11.68
CA ASP A 98 -5.24 -4.88 -12.91
C ASP A 98 -6.67 -4.35 -13.02
N THR A 99 -7.35 -4.17 -11.89
CA THR A 99 -8.74 -3.76 -11.86
C THR A 99 -8.89 -2.28 -11.53
N LEU A 100 -9.97 -1.65 -12.00
CA LEU A 100 -10.31 -0.28 -11.63
C LEU A 100 -10.61 -0.19 -10.12
N ALA A 101 -11.18 -1.22 -9.54
CA ALA A 101 -11.49 -1.28 -8.12
C ALA A 101 -10.22 -1.23 -7.27
N ASP A 102 -9.20 -2.06 -7.58
CA ASP A 102 -7.94 -2.05 -6.84
C ASP A 102 -7.18 -0.72 -7.02
N ARG A 103 -7.14 -0.17 -8.24
CA ARG A 103 -6.58 1.17 -8.49
C ARG A 103 -7.23 2.24 -7.64
N SER A 104 -8.55 2.16 -7.46
CA SER A 104 -9.30 3.14 -6.68
C SER A 104 -8.90 3.12 -5.20
N ILE A 105 -8.42 1.97 -4.67
CA ILE A 105 -7.90 1.85 -3.29
C ILE A 105 -6.67 2.75 -3.07
N GLY A 106 -5.81 2.87 -4.08
CA GLY A 106 -4.62 3.73 -4.01
C GLY A 106 -4.88 5.22 -4.27
N MET A 107 -6.08 5.59 -4.71
CA MET A 107 -6.35 6.94 -5.21
C MET A 107 -7.43 7.70 -4.43
N LEU A 108 -8.46 7.03 -3.94
CA LEU A 108 -9.67 7.69 -3.44
C LEU A 108 -9.78 7.75 -1.92
N PRO A 109 -9.39 6.74 -1.12
CA PRO A 109 -9.41 6.82 0.34
C PRO A 109 -8.49 7.92 0.88
N ARG A 110 -8.83 8.46 2.05
CA ARG A 110 -8.02 9.51 2.72
C ARG A 110 -6.67 8.99 3.19
N ALA A 111 -6.56 7.69 3.48
CA ALA A 111 -5.35 7.02 3.89
C ALA A 111 -5.19 5.68 3.15
N GLN A 112 -3.96 5.27 2.92
CA GLN A 112 -3.63 3.99 2.28
C GLN A 112 -2.58 3.24 3.07
N ALA A 113 -2.81 1.95 3.33
CA ALA A 113 -1.79 1.01 3.74
C ALA A 113 -1.36 0.12 2.57
N ILE A 114 -0.08 -0.24 2.53
CA ILE A 114 0.48 -1.09 1.48
C ILE A 114 1.29 -2.19 2.14
N VAL A 115 0.90 -3.44 1.88
CA VAL A 115 1.65 -4.62 2.31
C VAL A 115 2.72 -4.93 1.28
N ILE A 116 3.93 -5.21 1.74
CA ILE A 116 5.07 -5.62 0.90
C ILE A 116 5.66 -6.88 1.51
N PRO A 117 5.77 -8.01 0.78
CA PRO A 117 6.55 -9.14 1.26
C PRO A 117 8.00 -8.70 1.53
N THR A 118 8.54 -9.00 2.71
CA THR A 118 9.91 -8.57 3.06
C THR A 118 10.95 -9.08 2.06
N GLY A 119 10.74 -10.28 1.51
CA GLY A 119 11.57 -10.85 0.46
C GLY A 119 11.50 -10.13 -0.89
N ALA A 120 10.50 -9.25 -1.09
CA ALA A 120 10.36 -8.43 -2.30
C ALA A 120 10.98 -7.03 -2.17
N LEU A 121 11.78 -6.77 -1.12
CA LEU A 121 12.49 -5.50 -0.97
C LEU A 121 13.76 -5.49 -1.83
N LEU A 122 13.78 -4.61 -2.83
CA LEU A 122 14.87 -4.43 -3.79
C LEU A 122 15.79 -3.27 -3.37
N PRO A 123 17.10 -3.35 -3.68
CA PRO A 123 18.04 -2.29 -3.33
C PRO A 123 17.82 -1.00 -4.15
N SER A 124 17.50 -1.11 -5.46
CA SER A 124 17.41 0.03 -6.39
C SER A 124 16.29 -0.13 -7.40
N LEU A 125 16.03 0.95 -8.16
CA LEU A 125 15.08 0.91 -9.29
C LEU A 125 15.57 0.03 -10.44
N ASP A 126 16.88 -0.10 -10.64
CA ASP A 126 17.44 -0.96 -11.67
C ASP A 126 17.06 -2.43 -11.43
N GLU A 127 17.03 -2.85 -10.17
CA GLU A 127 16.60 -4.19 -9.77
C GLU A 127 15.08 -4.43 -9.99
N ALA A 128 14.30 -3.38 -10.10
CA ALA A 128 12.88 -3.47 -10.43
C ALA A 128 12.62 -3.67 -11.94
N ALA A 129 13.63 -3.45 -12.81
CA ALA A 129 13.47 -3.54 -14.26
C ALA A 129 12.94 -4.89 -14.78
N PRO A 130 13.35 -6.07 -14.24
CA PRO A 130 12.78 -7.35 -14.62
C PRO A 130 11.28 -7.45 -14.30
N ILE A 131 10.86 -6.97 -13.13
CA ILE A 131 9.45 -6.95 -12.72
C ILE A 131 8.64 -6.06 -13.66
N LEU A 132 9.12 -4.84 -13.94
CA LEU A 132 8.47 -3.90 -14.86
C LEU A 132 8.34 -4.50 -16.26
N ARG A 133 9.36 -5.20 -16.74
CA ARG A 133 9.33 -5.88 -18.05
C ARG A 133 8.30 -7.01 -18.06
N SER A 134 8.24 -7.83 -17.02
CA SER A 134 7.27 -8.91 -16.88
C SER A 134 5.84 -8.36 -16.91
N LEU A 135 5.56 -7.31 -16.12
CA LEU A 135 4.28 -6.63 -16.09
C LEU A 135 3.88 -6.02 -17.44
N ALA A 136 4.86 -5.43 -18.16
CA ALA A 136 4.60 -4.84 -19.48
C ALA A 136 4.29 -5.88 -20.57
N LEU A 137 4.77 -7.12 -20.42
CA LEU A 137 4.54 -8.22 -21.35
C LEU A 137 3.32 -9.08 -20.94
N ALA A 138 2.84 -8.95 -19.72
CA ALA A 138 1.67 -9.69 -19.24
C ALA A 138 0.39 -9.27 -20.02
N PRO A 139 -0.48 -10.23 -20.37
CA PRO A 139 -1.76 -9.89 -20.96
C PRO A 139 -2.64 -9.17 -19.95
N GLY A 140 -3.23 -8.05 -20.35
CA GLY A 140 -4.11 -7.26 -19.49
C GLY A 140 -3.78 -5.76 -19.48
N ARG A 141 -4.47 -5.01 -18.64
CA ARG A 141 -4.23 -3.58 -18.45
C ARG A 141 -3.57 -3.36 -17.08
N ASN A 142 -2.29 -3.58 -17.01
CA ASN A 142 -1.53 -3.30 -15.79
C ASN A 142 -1.32 -1.79 -15.66
N MET A 143 -1.81 -1.21 -14.58
CA MET A 143 -1.36 0.10 -14.15
C MET A 143 -0.25 -0.10 -13.13
N VAL A 144 0.94 0.37 -13.44
CA VAL A 144 2.10 0.30 -12.55
C VAL A 144 2.35 1.68 -11.95
N THR A 145 2.43 1.74 -10.63
CA THR A 145 2.63 2.98 -9.88
C THR A 145 3.74 2.81 -8.85
N LEU A 146 4.63 3.80 -8.76
CA LEU A 146 5.58 3.92 -7.66
C LEU A 146 5.00 4.88 -6.62
N VAL A 147 4.62 4.35 -5.46
CA VAL A 147 4.11 5.14 -4.33
C VAL A 147 5.27 5.45 -3.40
N THR A 148 5.68 6.74 -3.36
CA THR A 148 6.85 7.20 -2.58
C THR A 148 6.46 7.99 -1.32
N GLY A 149 5.18 8.11 -1.03
CA GLY A 149 4.67 8.82 0.14
C GLY A 149 3.29 9.40 -0.09
N PRO A 150 2.76 10.19 0.87
CA PRO A 150 1.47 10.84 0.76
C PRO A 150 1.37 11.77 -0.45
N SER A 151 0.16 11.88 -1.00
CA SER A 151 -0.13 12.83 -2.08
C SER A 151 0.21 14.26 -1.65
N ARG A 152 1.02 14.96 -2.45
CA ARG A 152 1.45 16.34 -2.20
C ARG A 152 1.28 17.17 -3.47
N THR A 153 0.62 18.31 -3.34
CA THR A 153 0.45 19.28 -4.43
C THR A 153 0.98 20.63 -3.97
N ALA A 154 1.88 21.24 -4.76
CA ALA A 154 2.45 22.56 -4.50
C ALA A 154 1.94 23.61 -5.51
N ASP A 155 1.04 23.25 -6.41
CA ASP A 155 0.66 24.04 -7.59
C ASP A 155 -0.51 25.02 -7.32
N ILE A 156 -1.13 24.92 -6.14
CA ILE A 156 -2.20 25.82 -5.74
C ILE A 156 -1.61 26.89 -4.82
N GLU A 157 -1.47 28.12 -5.32
CA GLU A 157 -1.00 29.32 -4.58
C GLU A 157 0.40 29.18 -3.93
N ARG A 158 1.25 28.25 -4.42
CA ARG A 158 2.56 27.91 -3.82
C ARG A 158 2.48 27.40 -2.37
N VAL A 159 1.33 26.93 -1.93
CA VAL A 159 1.13 26.30 -0.63
C VAL A 159 1.17 24.78 -0.82
N LEU A 160 2.02 24.10 -0.05
CA LEU A 160 2.08 22.65 -0.05
C LEU A 160 0.80 22.08 0.59
N THR A 161 -0.08 21.49 -0.23
CA THR A 161 -1.30 20.83 0.24
C THR A 161 -1.13 19.30 0.16
N VAL A 162 -1.48 18.61 1.24
CA VAL A 162 -1.38 17.13 1.34
C VAL A 162 -2.76 16.52 1.11
N GLY A 163 -2.84 15.44 0.30
CA GLY A 163 -4.08 14.67 0.13
C GLY A 163 -5.10 15.26 -0.85
N VAL A 164 -4.69 16.10 -1.80
CA VAL A 164 -5.62 16.71 -2.78
C VAL A 164 -6.03 15.74 -3.88
N GLN A 165 -5.11 14.88 -4.34
CA GLN A 165 -5.33 13.92 -5.43
C GLN A 165 -4.80 12.53 -5.06
N GLY A 166 -5.15 12.05 -3.88
CA GLY A 166 -4.71 10.74 -3.37
C GLY A 166 -4.58 10.75 -1.85
N PRO A 167 -4.18 9.63 -1.26
CA PRO A 167 -4.10 9.46 0.19
C PRO A 167 -3.16 10.49 0.83
N GLY A 168 -3.65 11.19 1.85
CA GLY A 168 -2.86 12.13 2.66
C GLY A 168 -1.99 11.43 3.71
N ARG A 169 -2.20 10.14 3.96
CA ARG A 169 -1.44 9.31 4.93
C ARG A 169 -1.11 7.98 4.28
N ILE A 170 0.13 7.53 4.45
CA ILE A 170 0.62 6.24 3.93
C ILE A 170 1.25 5.43 5.06
N MET A 171 0.90 4.13 5.13
CA MET A 171 1.57 3.13 5.94
C MET A 171 2.13 2.02 5.04
N ILE A 172 3.36 1.60 5.30
CA ILE A 172 3.99 0.45 4.66
C ILE A 172 4.17 -0.66 5.69
N LEU A 173 3.72 -1.86 5.34
CA LEU A 173 3.76 -3.07 6.15
C LEU A 173 4.63 -4.12 5.46
N PHE A 174 5.87 -4.30 5.94
CA PHE A 174 6.75 -5.38 5.47
C PHE A 174 6.38 -6.69 6.16
N ALA A 175 5.85 -7.64 5.39
CA ALA A 175 5.38 -8.93 5.87
C ALA A 175 6.49 -9.99 5.76
N ASP A 176 6.94 -10.50 6.91
CA ASP A 176 8.03 -11.48 6.99
C ASP A 176 7.58 -12.91 6.64
N ASP A 177 6.28 -13.19 6.77
CA ASP A 177 5.64 -14.47 6.54
C ASP A 177 4.77 -14.50 5.26
N LEU A 178 4.96 -13.53 4.37
CA LEU A 178 4.34 -13.47 3.05
C LEU A 178 5.40 -13.63 1.95
N GLU A 179 5.20 -14.64 1.10
CA GLU A 179 6.09 -14.88 -0.03
C GLU A 179 5.93 -13.83 -1.13
N PRO A 180 7.02 -13.41 -1.79
CA PRO A 180 6.97 -12.56 -2.98
C PRO A 180 6.14 -13.19 -4.09
N VAL A 181 5.61 -12.36 -5.00
CA VAL A 181 5.03 -12.85 -6.26
C VAL A 181 6.17 -13.37 -7.15
N GLU A 182 6.05 -14.59 -7.63
CA GLU A 182 6.91 -15.07 -8.70
C GLU A 182 6.66 -14.21 -9.96
N THR A 183 7.71 -13.61 -10.49
CA THR A 183 7.69 -12.76 -11.69
C THR A 183 8.01 -13.55 -12.94
#